data_db352ae2f240b186ba4da2b0045eb2e5
#
_entry.id   db352ae2f240b186ba4da2b0045eb2e5
#
_cell.length_a   1.000
_cell.length_b   1.000
_cell.length_c   1.000
_cell.angle_alpha   90.00
_cell.angle_beta   90.00
_cell.angle_gamma   90.00
#
_symmetry.space_group_name_H-M   'P 1'
#
loop_
_entity.id
_entity.type
_entity.pdbx_description
1 polymer ?
#
loop_
_entity_poly.entity_id
_entity_poly.type
_entity_poly.pdbx_seq_one_letter_code
_entity_poly.pdbx_strand_id
1 'polypeptide(L)'
;YSAQINGEDGAALAVRNLFVKPDFVSAGDKTFGDLVTEKVVSYGDEWKGVNFADGQDGLFNADKAKAEFAKAKTALEADGVKFPIHLDIAVDQTSKSYIARIQSFKQSVEKVLGEDNVVIDIQQVTKDELLNITYYAANAAAEDWDLSGAVGWNPDYEDPSTYLDILKTTNSETTKTYMGYDNPSNPAVAQVGLNDYDKLVDDA
;
A
#
# COMPACT_ATOMS: atom_id res chain seq x y z
N TYR A 1 -4.36 1.91 11.45
CA TYR A 1 -4.71 1.21 10.19
C TYR A 1 -6.22 1.04 10.07
N SER A 2 -6.91 0.48 11.06
CA SER A 2 -8.39 0.38 11.03
C SER A 2 -9.07 1.72 10.81
N ALA A 3 -8.64 2.77 11.51
CA ALA A 3 -9.14 4.13 11.31
C ALA A 3 -8.79 4.69 9.91
N GLN A 4 -7.62 4.37 9.38
CA GLN A 4 -7.21 4.77 8.02
C GLN A 4 -8.07 4.12 6.94
N ILE A 5 -8.42 2.85 7.11
CA ILE A 5 -9.23 2.12 6.12
C ILE A 5 -10.72 2.40 6.28
N ASN A 6 -11.23 2.50 7.50
CA ASN A 6 -12.66 2.58 7.79
C ASN A 6 -13.12 3.98 8.24
N GLY A 7 -12.18 4.93 8.42
CA GLY A 7 -12.44 6.19 9.12
C GLY A 7 -12.53 6.00 10.64
N GLU A 8 -12.62 7.10 11.38
CA GLU A 8 -12.66 7.02 12.85
C GLU A 8 -13.86 6.24 13.39
N ASP A 9 -15.03 6.43 12.77
CA ASP A 9 -16.26 5.71 13.14
C ASP A 9 -16.17 4.19 12.88
N GLY A 10 -15.35 3.78 11.93
CA GLY A 10 -15.08 2.39 11.58
C GLY A 10 -13.86 1.78 12.24
N ALA A 11 -13.16 2.51 13.12
CA ALA A 11 -11.88 2.06 13.71
C ALA A 11 -11.99 0.75 14.51
N ALA A 12 -13.18 0.45 15.05
CA ALA A 12 -13.43 -0.79 15.77
C ALA A 12 -13.57 -2.02 14.85
N LEU A 13 -13.75 -1.82 13.54
CA LEU A 13 -13.82 -2.92 12.59
C LEU A 13 -12.43 -3.53 12.39
N ALA A 14 -12.35 -4.83 12.54
CA ALA A 14 -11.09 -5.54 12.32
C ALA A 14 -10.72 -5.52 10.83
N VAL A 15 -9.51 -5.09 10.53
CA VAL A 15 -8.92 -5.17 9.19
C VAL A 15 -7.59 -5.91 9.25
N ARG A 16 -7.26 -6.59 8.18
CA ARG A 16 -6.02 -7.36 8.06
C ARG A 16 -5.07 -6.65 7.10
N ASN A 17 -3.77 -6.68 7.41
CA ASN A 17 -2.71 -6.18 6.52
C ASN A 17 -2.28 -7.27 5.54
N LEU A 18 -3.24 -7.89 4.86
CA LEU A 18 -3.02 -8.99 3.92
C LEU A 18 -3.73 -8.70 2.61
N PHE A 19 -3.13 -9.10 1.49
CA PHE A 19 -3.78 -9.10 0.19
C PHE A 19 -4.81 -10.21 0.08
N VAL A 20 -4.52 -11.37 0.64
CA VAL A 20 -5.43 -12.50 0.70
C VAL A 20 -6.12 -12.52 2.07
N LYS A 21 -7.40 -12.79 2.08
CA LYS A 21 -8.18 -12.92 3.32
C LYS A 21 -7.55 -13.99 4.24
N PRO A 22 -7.36 -13.73 5.54
CA PRO A 22 -6.59 -14.60 6.44
C PRO A 22 -7.06 -16.06 6.50
N ASP A 23 -8.36 -16.27 6.37
CA ASP A 23 -9.04 -17.55 6.45
C ASP A 23 -9.47 -18.11 5.08
N PHE A 24 -9.03 -17.48 3.98
CA PHE A 24 -9.41 -17.87 2.62
C PHE A 24 -8.78 -19.21 2.21
N VAL A 25 -7.57 -19.47 2.65
CA VAL A 25 -6.84 -20.71 2.43
C VAL A 25 -6.10 -21.14 3.69
N SER A 26 -5.91 -22.44 3.86
CA SER A 26 -5.12 -23.00 4.96
C SER A 26 -4.19 -24.12 4.48
N ALA A 27 -3.07 -24.29 5.18
CA ALA A 27 -2.17 -25.40 5.01
C ALA A 27 -2.09 -26.20 6.33
N GLY A 28 -2.67 -27.37 6.34
CA GLY A 28 -2.88 -28.14 7.55
C GLY A 28 -3.83 -27.43 8.51
N ASP A 29 -3.37 -27.18 9.73
CA ASP A 29 -4.09 -26.47 10.80
C ASP A 29 -3.83 -24.95 10.83
N LYS A 30 -3.01 -24.43 9.91
CA LYS A 30 -2.63 -23.01 9.84
C LYS A 30 -3.41 -22.29 8.76
N THR A 31 -3.95 -21.14 9.12
CA THR A 31 -4.55 -20.20 8.16
C THR A 31 -3.47 -19.46 7.37
N PHE A 32 -3.85 -18.82 6.27
CA PHE A 32 -2.95 -17.95 5.51
C PHE A 32 -2.38 -16.83 6.42
N GLY A 33 -3.20 -16.25 7.30
CA GLY A 33 -2.76 -15.23 8.26
C GLY A 33 -1.68 -15.73 9.22
N ASP A 34 -1.80 -16.99 9.68
CA ASP A 34 -0.78 -17.62 10.54
C ASP A 34 0.55 -17.80 9.78
N LEU A 35 0.48 -18.30 8.55
CA LEU A 35 1.66 -18.52 7.70
C LEU A 35 2.41 -17.24 7.39
N VAL A 36 1.68 -16.17 7.04
CA VAL A 36 2.28 -14.86 6.79
C VAL A 36 2.86 -14.27 8.07
N THR A 37 2.18 -14.41 9.21
CA THR A 37 2.69 -13.97 10.51
C THR A 37 4.04 -14.64 10.81
N GLU A 38 4.12 -15.96 10.68
CA GLU A 38 5.36 -16.71 10.89
C GLU A 38 6.47 -16.24 9.95
N LYS A 39 6.14 -16.01 8.69
CA LYS A 39 7.10 -15.56 7.68
C LYS A 39 7.64 -14.18 8.00
N VAL A 40 6.77 -13.22 8.34
CA VAL A 40 7.18 -11.84 8.66
C VAL A 40 8.00 -11.81 9.94
N VAL A 41 7.61 -12.54 10.99
CA VAL A 41 8.37 -12.65 12.24
C VAL A 41 9.77 -13.24 11.99
N SER A 42 9.93 -14.09 10.99
CA SER A 42 11.24 -14.67 10.65
C SER A 42 12.23 -13.66 10.04
N TYR A 43 11.80 -12.47 9.64
CA TYR A 43 12.68 -11.45 9.06
C TYR A 43 13.52 -10.69 10.10
N GLY A 44 13.15 -10.73 11.37
CA GLY A 44 13.94 -10.11 12.42
C GLY A 44 13.15 -9.78 13.70
N ASP A 45 13.90 -9.40 14.72
CA ASP A 45 13.35 -9.13 16.06
C ASP A 45 12.34 -7.96 16.07
N GLU A 46 12.48 -7.02 15.19
CA GLU A 46 11.57 -5.88 15.04
C GLU A 46 10.15 -6.28 14.62
N TRP A 47 9.98 -7.50 14.11
CA TRP A 47 8.69 -8.03 13.64
C TRP A 47 8.01 -8.97 14.64
N LYS A 48 8.61 -9.21 15.81
CA LYS A 48 8.10 -10.18 16.82
C LYS A 48 6.69 -9.89 17.33
N GLY A 49 6.23 -8.64 17.25
CA GLY A 49 4.89 -8.25 17.68
C GLY A 49 3.81 -8.34 16.60
N VAL A 50 4.19 -8.72 15.37
CA VAL A 50 3.24 -8.79 14.25
C VAL A 50 2.34 -10.00 14.40
N ASN A 51 1.03 -9.78 14.17
CA ASN A 51 0.04 -10.84 14.11
C ASN A 51 -1.04 -10.48 13.08
N PHE A 52 -1.07 -11.20 11.99
CA PHE A 52 -2.06 -11.02 10.91
C PHE A 52 -3.32 -11.87 11.10
N ALA A 53 -3.33 -12.83 12.03
CA ALA A 53 -4.45 -13.72 12.27
C ALA A 53 -5.60 -13.03 13.02
N ASP A 54 -5.29 -12.12 13.96
CA ASP A 54 -6.28 -11.48 14.83
C ASP A 54 -6.78 -10.10 14.37
N GLY A 55 -6.21 -9.57 13.29
CA GLY A 55 -6.61 -8.29 12.70
C GLY A 55 -6.07 -7.04 13.36
N GLN A 56 -5.10 -7.17 14.23
CA GLN A 56 -4.41 -6.01 14.80
C GLN A 56 -3.50 -5.33 13.75
N ASP A 57 -3.20 -4.05 13.96
CA ASP A 57 -2.31 -3.27 13.10
C ASP A 57 -0.84 -3.56 13.40
N GLY A 58 -0.43 -4.79 13.13
CA GLY A 58 0.89 -5.30 13.47
C GLY A 58 2.05 -4.63 12.74
N LEU A 59 1.79 -3.93 11.63
CA LEU A 59 2.83 -3.23 10.86
C LEU A 59 3.04 -1.78 11.27
N PHE A 60 2.18 -1.21 12.10
CA PHE A 60 2.37 0.15 12.58
C PHE A 60 3.51 0.24 13.59
N ASN A 61 4.57 0.97 13.22
CA ASN A 61 5.72 1.19 14.08
C ASN A 61 6.26 2.61 13.88
N ALA A 62 5.80 3.53 14.74
CA ALA A 62 6.15 4.94 14.66
C ALA A 62 7.65 5.20 14.87
N ASP A 63 8.30 4.46 15.74
CA ASP A 63 9.73 4.65 16.05
C ASP A 63 10.60 4.14 14.89
N LYS A 64 10.24 3.01 14.29
CA LYS A 64 10.88 2.51 13.07
C LYS A 64 10.68 3.49 11.91
N ALA A 65 9.46 3.99 11.72
CA ALA A 65 9.18 4.99 10.67
C ALA A 65 10.05 6.24 10.81
N LYS A 66 10.18 6.78 12.03
CA LYS A 66 11.06 7.93 12.31
C LYS A 66 12.53 7.62 12.02
N ALA A 67 13.00 6.44 12.43
CA ALA A 67 14.39 6.04 12.24
C ALA A 67 14.73 5.87 10.75
N GLU A 68 13.87 5.23 9.98
CA GLU A 68 14.06 5.07 8.53
C GLU A 68 13.95 6.40 7.80
N PHE A 69 12.97 7.24 8.19
CA PHE A 69 12.82 8.58 7.61
C PHE A 69 14.07 9.45 7.87
N ALA A 70 14.67 9.38 9.06
CA ALA A 70 15.88 10.14 9.37
C ALA A 70 17.06 9.75 8.45
N LYS A 71 17.20 8.48 8.11
CA LYS A 71 18.20 8.00 7.14
C LYS A 71 17.89 8.52 5.74
N ALA A 72 16.63 8.37 5.30
CA ALA A 72 16.19 8.84 3.99
C ALA A 72 16.36 10.36 3.86
N LYS A 73 16.01 11.13 4.90
CA LYS A 73 16.16 12.59 4.92
C LYS A 73 17.59 13.01 4.65
N THR A 74 18.56 12.36 5.30
CA THR A 74 20.00 12.66 5.09
C THR A 74 20.42 12.45 3.65
N ALA A 75 19.96 11.37 3.00
CA ALA A 75 20.26 11.09 1.60
C ALA A 75 19.58 12.11 0.66
N LEU A 76 18.30 12.41 0.91
CA LEU A 76 17.52 13.37 0.11
C LEU A 76 18.08 14.79 0.22
N GLU A 77 18.51 15.23 1.42
CA GLU A 77 19.18 16.52 1.59
C GLU A 77 20.51 16.59 0.82
N ALA A 78 21.27 15.50 0.78
CA ALA A 78 22.50 15.42 -0.02
C ALA A 78 22.22 15.53 -1.52
N ASP A 79 21.06 15.06 -1.97
CA ASP A 79 20.58 15.17 -3.35
C ASP A 79 19.89 16.52 -3.64
N GLY A 80 19.85 17.42 -2.65
CA GLY A 80 19.31 18.77 -2.80
C GLY A 80 17.78 18.88 -2.64
N VAL A 81 17.12 17.84 -2.14
CA VAL A 81 15.69 17.88 -1.84
C VAL A 81 15.41 18.83 -0.68
N LYS A 82 14.38 19.65 -0.83
CA LYS A 82 13.93 20.60 0.20
C LYS A 82 12.76 20.01 0.98
N PHE A 83 12.70 20.36 2.26
CA PHE A 83 11.62 19.95 3.16
C PHE A 83 10.72 21.13 3.50
N PRO A 84 9.43 20.88 3.80
CA PRO A 84 8.77 19.58 3.76
C PRO A 84 8.63 19.02 2.34
N ILE A 85 8.60 17.69 2.23
CA ILE A 85 8.18 17.01 1.01
C ILE A 85 6.66 17.06 0.99
N HIS A 86 6.08 17.49 -0.11
CA HIS A 86 4.66 17.48 -0.37
C HIS A 86 4.30 16.25 -1.18
N LEU A 87 3.34 15.47 -0.68
CA LEU A 87 2.81 14.29 -1.37
C LEU A 87 1.30 14.47 -1.56
N ASP A 88 0.86 14.50 -2.78
CA ASP A 88 -0.55 14.66 -3.08
C ASP A 88 -1.28 13.32 -3.19
N ILE A 89 -2.57 13.35 -2.84
CA ILE A 89 -3.49 12.23 -2.96
C ILE A 89 -4.84 12.74 -3.42
N ALA A 90 -5.29 12.24 -4.56
CA ALA A 90 -6.59 12.58 -5.11
C ALA A 90 -7.72 11.76 -4.44
N VAL A 91 -8.83 12.42 -4.14
CA VAL A 91 -10.01 11.80 -3.53
C VAL A 91 -11.29 12.26 -4.23
N ASP A 92 -12.24 11.35 -4.38
CA ASP A 92 -13.59 11.70 -4.85
C ASP A 92 -14.26 12.64 -3.82
N GLN A 93 -14.51 13.89 -4.23
CA GLN A 93 -15.12 14.93 -3.41
C GLN A 93 -16.51 14.57 -2.86
N THR A 94 -17.19 13.58 -3.42
CA THR A 94 -18.50 13.12 -2.98
C THR A 94 -18.44 12.01 -1.94
N SER A 95 -17.29 11.34 -1.81
CA SER A 95 -17.10 10.20 -0.92
C SER A 95 -16.63 10.63 0.48
N LYS A 96 -17.56 10.99 1.36
CA LYS A 96 -17.25 11.42 2.73
C LYS A 96 -16.42 10.40 3.52
N SER A 97 -16.73 9.12 3.39
CA SER A 97 -16.00 8.05 4.10
C SER A 97 -14.56 7.92 3.59
N TYR A 98 -14.34 8.09 2.30
CA TYR A 98 -13.01 8.06 1.73
C TYR A 98 -12.19 9.28 2.12
N ILE A 99 -12.80 10.48 2.09
CA ILE A 99 -12.15 11.71 2.57
C ILE A 99 -11.74 11.56 4.05
N ALA A 100 -12.62 11.06 4.92
CA ALA A 100 -12.30 10.84 6.33
C ALA A 100 -11.14 9.83 6.51
N ARG A 101 -11.11 8.78 5.71
CA ARG A 101 -10.01 7.80 5.68
C ARG A 101 -8.67 8.46 5.34
N ILE A 102 -8.64 9.27 4.29
CA ILE A 102 -7.41 9.94 3.87
C ILE A 102 -6.99 11.04 4.86
N GLN A 103 -7.93 11.75 5.47
CA GLN A 103 -7.64 12.68 6.56
C GLN A 103 -6.99 11.97 7.76
N SER A 104 -7.48 10.79 8.14
CA SER A 104 -6.87 9.98 9.19
C SER A 104 -5.46 9.52 8.82
N PHE A 105 -5.23 9.13 7.56
CA PHE A 105 -3.90 8.80 7.04
C PHE A 105 -2.95 10.00 7.13
N LYS A 106 -3.36 11.17 6.61
CA LYS A 106 -2.62 12.43 6.70
C LYS A 106 -2.20 12.73 8.15
N GLN A 107 -3.15 12.75 9.07
CA GLN A 107 -2.88 13.00 10.49
C GLN A 107 -1.89 12.01 11.08
N SER A 108 -1.98 10.73 10.73
CA SER A 108 -1.06 9.71 11.21
C SER A 108 0.37 9.93 10.71
N VAL A 109 0.54 10.21 9.42
CA VAL A 109 1.86 10.45 8.81
C VAL A 109 2.49 11.72 9.38
N GLU A 110 1.78 12.84 9.34
CA GLU A 110 2.29 14.15 9.79
C GLU A 110 2.57 14.16 11.30
N LYS A 111 1.76 13.48 12.10
CA LYS A 111 2.03 13.31 13.53
C LYS A 111 3.31 12.52 13.82
N VAL A 112 3.58 11.48 13.03
CA VAL A 112 4.75 10.60 13.24
C VAL A 112 6.02 11.24 12.68
N LEU A 113 5.98 11.76 11.47
CA LEU A 113 7.16 12.26 10.77
C LEU A 113 7.41 13.77 11.00
N GLY A 114 6.37 14.51 11.36
CA GLY A 114 6.40 15.97 11.51
C GLY A 114 6.04 16.70 10.21
N GLU A 115 5.20 17.73 10.31
CA GLU A 115 4.77 18.56 9.17
C GLU A 115 5.94 19.34 8.53
N ASP A 116 7.02 19.59 9.26
CA ASP A 116 8.24 20.18 8.74
C ASP A 116 9.02 19.20 7.82
N ASN A 117 8.64 17.95 7.79
CA ASN A 117 9.28 16.92 7.01
C ASN A 117 8.41 16.41 5.86
N VAL A 118 7.14 16.10 6.12
CA VAL A 118 6.20 15.55 5.13
C VAL A 118 4.84 16.19 5.32
N VAL A 119 4.24 16.64 4.24
CA VAL A 119 2.87 17.15 4.17
C VAL A 119 2.09 16.31 3.17
N ILE A 120 0.91 15.84 3.56
CA ILE A 120 -0.01 15.16 2.66
C ILE A 120 -1.04 16.17 2.14
N ASP A 121 -1.04 16.41 0.84
CA ASP A 121 -1.96 17.34 0.19
C ASP A 121 -3.16 16.58 -0.40
N ILE A 122 -4.34 16.79 0.17
CA ILE A 122 -5.57 16.11 -0.25
C ILE A 122 -6.23 16.91 -1.38
N GLN A 123 -6.25 16.35 -2.58
CA GLN A 123 -6.89 16.92 -3.76
C GLN A 123 -8.31 16.37 -3.91
N GLN A 124 -9.32 17.20 -3.61
CA GLN A 124 -10.72 16.80 -3.80
C GLN A 124 -11.13 17.08 -5.25
N VAL A 125 -11.32 16.01 -6.00
CA VAL A 125 -11.64 16.05 -7.43
C VAL A 125 -12.98 15.36 -7.72
N THR A 126 -13.49 15.48 -8.94
CA THR A 126 -14.64 14.69 -9.36
C THR A 126 -14.28 13.21 -9.50
N LYS A 127 -15.27 12.33 -9.43
CA LYS A 127 -15.04 10.89 -9.62
C LYS A 127 -14.42 10.59 -10.99
N ASP A 128 -14.89 11.25 -12.04
CA ASP A 128 -14.38 11.04 -13.40
C ASP A 128 -12.92 11.50 -13.53
N GLU A 129 -12.57 12.62 -12.92
CA GLU A 129 -11.20 13.12 -12.86
C GLU A 129 -10.30 12.15 -12.08
N LEU A 130 -10.73 11.69 -10.90
CA LEU A 130 -10.01 10.68 -10.12
C LEU A 130 -9.71 9.43 -10.95
N LEU A 131 -10.70 8.90 -11.66
CA LEU A 131 -10.52 7.72 -12.50
C LEU A 131 -9.58 7.96 -13.68
N ASN A 132 -9.63 9.15 -14.29
CA ASN A 132 -8.79 9.49 -15.44
C ASN A 132 -7.31 9.66 -15.06
N ILE A 133 -7.01 10.19 -13.87
CA ILE A 133 -5.63 10.36 -13.39
C ILE A 133 -5.09 9.11 -12.68
N THR A 134 -5.91 8.09 -12.45
CA THR A 134 -5.54 6.83 -11.79
C THR A 134 -5.81 5.63 -12.70
N TYR A 135 -6.98 5.03 -12.59
CA TYR A 135 -7.36 3.75 -13.19
C TYR A 135 -7.33 3.73 -14.72
N TYR A 136 -7.71 4.85 -15.36
CA TYR A 136 -7.79 4.97 -16.82
C TYR A 136 -6.61 5.73 -17.42
N ALA A 137 -5.61 6.04 -16.62
CA ALA A 137 -4.38 6.63 -17.11
C ALA A 137 -3.76 5.73 -18.20
N ALA A 138 -3.37 6.31 -19.32
CA ALA A 138 -2.89 5.55 -20.48
C ALA A 138 -1.55 4.85 -20.21
N ASN A 139 -0.77 5.39 -19.28
CA ASN A 139 0.53 4.88 -18.83
C ASN A 139 0.89 5.56 -17.50
N ALA A 140 1.95 5.10 -16.84
CA ALA A 140 2.39 5.64 -15.56
C ALA A 140 2.73 7.16 -15.62
N ALA A 141 3.26 7.64 -16.75
CA ALA A 141 3.59 9.05 -16.90
C ALA A 141 2.35 9.97 -17.04
N ALA A 142 1.19 9.40 -17.30
CA ALA A 142 -0.09 10.13 -17.39
C ALA A 142 -0.83 10.15 -16.04
N GLU A 143 -0.33 9.43 -15.04
CA GLU A 143 -0.85 9.48 -13.67
C GLU A 143 -0.42 10.79 -13.00
N ASP A 144 -1.34 11.46 -12.35
CA ASP A 144 -1.11 12.73 -11.68
C ASP A 144 -1.44 12.59 -10.19
N TRP A 145 -0.58 11.86 -9.48
CA TRP A 145 -0.66 11.64 -8.04
C TRP A 145 0.66 11.07 -7.49
N ASP A 146 0.99 11.41 -6.25
CA ASP A 146 2.11 10.80 -5.50
C ASP A 146 1.64 9.57 -4.71
N LEU A 147 0.40 9.63 -4.19
CA LEU A 147 -0.21 8.56 -3.41
C LEU A 147 -1.59 8.22 -3.98
N SER A 148 -1.88 6.94 -4.13
CA SER A 148 -3.21 6.45 -4.48
C SER A 148 -3.79 5.56 -3.39
N GLY A 149 -5.03 5.83 -3.01
CA GLY A 149 -5.80 4.98 -2.10
C GLY A 149 -7.07 4.44 -2.74
N ALA A 150 -7.27 4.67 -4.04
CA ALA A 150 -8.45 4.26 -4.79
C ALA A 150 -8.36 2.82 -5.32
N VAL A 151 -7.76 1.91 -4.55
CA VAL A 151 -7.55 0.51 -4.94
C VAL A 151 -8.53 -0.39 -4.20
N GLY A 152 -9.17 -1.29 -4.91
CA GLY A 152 -9.98 -2.35 -4.33
C GLY A 152 -10.05 -3.53 -5.30
N TRP A 153 -9.93 -4.73 -4.77
CA TRP A 153 -10.07 -5.96 -5.52
C TRP A 153 -10.96 -6.94 -4.77
N ASN A 154 -11.82 -7.62 -5.50
CA ASN A 154 -12.60 -8.75 -5.00
C ASN A 154 -12.17 -10.01 -5.77
N PRO A 155 -12.16 -11.19 -5.13
CA PRO A 155 -11.78 -12.41 -5.83
C PRO A 155 -12.78 -12.75 -6.93
N ASP A 156 -12.28 -13.13 -8.10
CA ASP A 156 -13.09 -13.63 -9.21
C ASP A 156 -13.44 -15.11 -9.06
N TYR A 157 -12.62 -15.84 -8.28
CA TYR A 157 -12.74 -17.28 -8.03
C TYR A 157 -12.13 -17.66 -6.68
N GLU A 158 -12.42 -18.88 -6.22
CA GLU A 158 -11.99 -19.38 -4.90
C GLU A 158 -10.57 -19.95 -4.93
N ASP A 159 -9.60 -19.11 -5.31
CA ASP A 159 -8.17 -19.43 -5.26
C ASP A 159 -7.37 -18.18 -4.89
N PRO A 160 -6.33 -18.28 -4.06
CA PRO A 160 -5.51 -17.12 -3.65
C PRO A 160 -4.86 -16.38 -4.82
N SER A 161 -4.58 -17.04 -5.93
CA SER A 161 -3.98 -16.45 -7.12
C SER A 161 -4.79 -15.26 -7.66
N THR A 162 -6.12 -15.27 -7.48
CA THR A 162 -6.98 -14.14 -7.88
C THR A 162 -6.60 -12.80 -7.23
N TYR A 163 -5.98 -12.84 -6.03
CA TYR A 163 -5.45 -11.65 -5.36
C TYR A 163 -4.02 -11.31 -5.77
N LEU A 164 -3.28 -12.29 -6.25
CA LEU A 164 -1.86 -12.18 -6.54
C LEU A 164 -1.61 -11.84 -8.02
N ASP A 165 -2.42 -12.38 -8.91
CA ASP A 165 -2.31 -12.17 -10.36
C ASP A 165 -2.33 -10.70 -10.77
N ILE A 166 -3.10 -9.88 -10.07
CA ILE A 166 -3.21 -8.44 -10.35
C ILE A 166 -1.91 -7.66 -10.16
N LEU A 167 -0.96 -8.23 -9.42
CA LEU A 167 0.35 -7.61 -9.16
C LEU A 167 1.45 -8.15 -10.08
N LYS A 168 1.13 -9.09 -10.99
CA LYS A 168 2.11 -9.60 -11.96
C LYS A 168 2.45 -8.53 -13.00
N THR A 169 3.71 -8.50 -13.41
CA THR A 169 4.19 -7.57 -14.44
C THR A 169 3.52 -7.78 -15.80
N THR A 170 2.99 -8.98 -16.04
CA THR A 170 2.27 -9.37 -17.25
C THR A 170 0.77 -9.06 -17.19
N ASN A 171 0.23 -8.85 -15.99
CA ASN A 171 -1.15 -8.42 -15.79
C ASN A 171 -1.20 -6.89 -15.78
N SER A 172 -1.44 -6.31 -16.92
CA SER A 172 -1.01 -4.99 -17.32
C SER A 172 -1.60 -3.80 -16.58
N GLU A 173 -2.78 -3.91 -15.96
CA GLU A 173 -3.45 -2.68 -15.52
C GLU A 173 -2.98 -2.19 -14.15
N THR A 174 -2.92 -3.06 -13.16
CA THR A 174 -2.54 -2.65 -11.80
C THR A 174 -1.04 -2.36 -11.67
N THR A 175 -0.19 -3.23 -12.19
CA THR A 175 1.27 -3.00 -12.18
C THR A 175 1.69 -1.87 -13.09
N LYS A 176 1.03 -1.72 -14.22
CA LYS A 176 1.32 -0.68 -15.20
C LYS A 176 1.02 0.71 -14.63
N THR A 177 -0.15 0.87 -14.02
CA THR A 177 -0.61 2.17 -13.54
C THR A 177 -0.14 2.44 -12.11
N TYR A 178 -0.37 1.54 -11.16
CA TYR A 178 -0.09 1.80 -9.74
C TYR A 178 1.36 1.60 -9.32
N MET A 179 2.15 0.84 -10.07
CA MET A 179 3.55 0.59 -9.75
C MET A 179 4.52 1.24 -10.75
N GLY A 180 4.01 1.97 -11.74
CA GLY A 180 4.82 2.67 -12.72
C GLY A 180 5.55 1.76 -13.71
N TYR A 181 5.08 0.54 -13.93
CA TYR A 181 5.71 -0.40 -14.86
C TYR A 181 4.96 -0.49 -16.18
N ASP A 182 5.39 0.29 -17.14
CA ASP A 182 4.87 0.22 -18.51
C ASP A 182 5.45 -0.95 -19.31
N ASN A 183 6.55 -1.53 -18.82
CA ASN A 183 7.30 -2.53 -19.55
C ASN A 183 7.93 -3.55 -18.62
N PRO A 184 7.61 -4.87 -18.75
CA PRO A 184 8.25 -5.95 -17.99
C PRO A 184 9.76 -6.02 -18.15
N SER A 185 10.30 -5.46 -19.24
CA SER A 185 11.75 -5.37 -19.48
C SER A 185 12.42 -4.17 -18.79
N ASN A 186 11.66 -3.36 -18.04
CA ASN A 186 12.25 -2.26 -17.27
C ASN A 186 13.24 -2.82 -16.23
N PRO A 187 14.51 -2.35 -16.18
CA PRO A 187 15.49 -2.82 -15.20
C PRO A 187 15.01 -2.71 -13.75
N ALA A 188 14.16 -1.76 -13.42
CA ALA A 188 13.57 -1.61 -12.10
C ALA A 188 12.75 -2.84 -11.67
N VAL A 189 12.08 -3.51 -12.61
CA VAL A 189 11.33 -4.74 -12.36
C VAL A 189 12.21 -5.83 -11.74
N ALA A 190 13.40 -6.03 -12.31
CA ALA A 190 14.38 -6.99 -11.78
C ALA A 190 14.97 -6.54 -10.44
N GLN A 191 15.24 -5.24 -10.27
CA GLN A 191 15.84 -4.68 -9.06
C GLN A 191 14.95 -4.85 -7.82
N VAL A 192 13.62 -4.77 -7.99
CA VAL A 192 12.65 -4.95 -6.90
C VAL A 192 12.13 -6.38 -6.77
N GLY A 193 12.62 -7.32 -7.59
CA GLY A 193 12.30 -8.74 -7.49
C GLY A 193 10.93 -9.13 -8.07
N LEU A 194 10.33 -8.31 -8.93
CA LEU A 194 9.01 -8.62 -9.51
C LEU A 194 9.05 -9.83 -10.46
N ASN A 195 10.17 -10.07 -11.15
CA ASN A 195 10.31 -11.27 -11.97
C ASN A 195 10.26 -12.56 -11.13
N ASP A 196 10.80 -12.52 -9.92
CA ASP A 196 10.72 -13.65 -8.99
C ASP A 196 9.29 -13.79 -8.42
N TYR A 197 8.62 -12.66 -8.20
CA TYR A 197 7.21 -12.64 -7.81
C TYR A 197 6.32 -13.28 -8.90
N ASP A 198 6.45 -12.86 -10.15
CA ASP A 198 5.70 -13.42 -11.28
C ASP A 198 5.85 -14.94 -11.34
N LYS A 199 7.09 -15.43 -11.20
CA LYS A 199 7.38 -16.86 -11.19
C LYS A 199 6.73 -17.58 -10.02
N LEU A 200 6.76 -17.01 -8.81
CA LEU A 200 6.11 -17.61 -7.63
C LEU A 200 4.61 -17.74 -7.82
N VAL A 201 3.97 -16.75 -8.44
CA VAL A 201 2.53 -16.80 -8.74
C VAL A 201 2.21 -17.81 -9.84
N ASP A 202 3.09 -17.94 -10.85
CA ASP A 202 2.90 -18.94 -11.93
C ASP A 202 3.14 -20.38 -11.46
N ASP A 203 3.98 -20.57 -10.45
CA ASP A 203 4.32 -21.88 -9.90
C ASP A 203 3.28 -22.37 -8.85
N ALA A 204 2.41 -21.46 -8.34
CA ALA A 204 1.42 -21.77 -7.30
C ALA A 204 0.12 -22.36 -7.85
#